data_ae90a83cf274ca09ae9999b2dc1b8818
#
_entry.id   ae90a83cf274ca09ae9999b2dc1b8818
#
_cell.length_a   1.000
_cell.length_b   1.000
_cell.length_c   1.000
_cell.angle_alpha   90.00
_cell.angle_beta   90.00
_cell.angle_gamma   90.00
#
_symmetry.space_group_name_H-M   'P 1'
#
loop_
_entity.id
_entity.type
_entity.pdbx_description
1 polymer ?
#
loop_
_entity_poly.entity_id
_entity_poly.type
_entity_poly.pdbx_seq_one_letter_code
_entity_poly.pdbx_strand_id
1 'polypeptide(L)'
;ELSGAVAAYGTAEKEGIDLAVKEINENGGILGKQVEIVSKDNKSDNNEAATVAANLTTNDKVVAIIGPATSGATKAALPNVTKAQVPLVTPSGTDDAITVNGDKVQEFAFRSCFQDSFQGTILAKYAADNLDAKKAIILGDNSSDYAIGLSEAFKGSYSGDIVMEENFTEGDKDFQAVLTKIKNADFDVLFIPGYYTEAGLIIKQARELGIDQPIIGADGFGDEKMVQTAGAENVSDVYYTGHFSTKAPANDKVD
;
A
#
# COMPACT_ATOMS: atom_id res chain seq x y z
N GLU A 1 9.54 6.69 2.85
CA GLU A 1 8.53 7.67 3.26
C GLU A 1 8.61 7.95 4.77
N LEU A 2 9.60 8.74 5.22
CA LEU A 2 9.72 9.11 6.64
C LEU A 2 8.97 10.41 6.98
N SER A 3 8.54 11.14 5.94
CA SER A 3 7.65 12.29 6.01
C SER A 3 6.69 12.28 4.82
N GLY A 4 5.74 13.23 4.78
CA GLY A 4 4.73 13.32 3.72
C GLY A 4 3.46 12.54 4.01
N ALA A 5 2.64 12.32 2.97
CA ALA A 5 1.26 11.83 3.08
C ALA A 5 1.16 10.43 3.71
N VAL A 6 2.13 9.55 3.47
CA VAL A 6 2.11 8.15 3.92
C VAL A 6 3.31 7.79 4.82
N ALA A 7 3.78 8.76 5.59
CA ALA A 7 4.94 8.61 6.49
C ALA A 7 4.79 7.48 7.53
N ALA A 8 3.57 7.09 7.86
CA ALA A 8 3.32 6.01 8.83
C ALA A 8 3.93 4.67 8.37
N TYR A 9 3.79 4.33 7.09
CA TYR A 9 4.39 3.09 6.55
C TYR A 9 5.91 3.09 6.69
N GLY A 10 6.59 4.12 6.17
CA GLY A 10 8.04 4.17 6.22
C GLY A 10 8.60 4.27 7.64
N THR A 11 7.85 4.87 8.57
CA THR A 11 8.23 4.91 9.99
C THR A 11 8.18 3.51 10.60
N ALA A 12 7.10 2.76 10.39
CA ALA A 12 6.97 1.38 10.87
C ALA A 12 8.02 0.45 10.25
N GLU A 13 8.27 0.58 8.94
CA GLU A 13 9.33 -0.18 8.27
C GLU A 13 10.71 0.13 8.86
N LYS A 14 10.99 1.42 9.09
CA LYS A 14 12.28 1.83 9.68
C LYS A 14 12.48 1.25 11.07
N GLU A 15 11.45 1.22 11.90
CA GLU A 15 11.52 0.60 13.24
C GLU A 15 11.85 -0.91 13.13
N GLY A 16 11.23 -1.61 12.20
CA GLY A 16 11.52 -3.02 11.93
C GLY A 16 12.96 -3.23 11.42
N ILE A 17 13.43 -2.38 10.52
CA ILE A 17 14.80 -2.41 10.00
C ILE A 17 15.82 -2.14 11.12
N ASP A 18 15.59 -1.10 11.93
CA ASP A 18 16.47 -0.75 13.04
C ASP A 18 16.58 -1.90 14.07
N LEU A 19 15.45 -2.55 14.38
CA LEU A 19 15.42 -3.73 15.26
C LEU A 19 16.21 -4.90 14.66
N ALA A 20 15.98 -5.24 13.40
CA ALA A 20 16.67 -6.35 12.73
C ALA A 20 18.19 -6.10 12.64
N VAL A 21 18.60 -4.87 12.31
CA VAL A 21 20.03 -4.52 12.23
C VAL A 21 20.68 -4.54 13.61
N LYS A 22 19.97 -4.09 14.65
CA LYS A 22 20.44 -4.20 16.03
C LYS A 22 20.71 -5.65 16.39
N GLU A 23 19.75 -6.56 16.17
CA GLU A 23 19.92 -8.00 16.45
C GLU A 23 21.08 -8.63 15.64
N ILE A 24 21.20 -8.31 14.36
CA ILE A 24 22.29 -8.78 13.50
C ILE A 24 23.64 -8.32 14.07
N ASN A 25 23.76 -7.07 14.45
CA ASN A 25 25.00 -6.49 14.95
C ASN A 25 25.39 -7.03 16.33
N GLU A 26 24.43 -7.23 17.22
CA GLU A 26 24.66 -7.89 18.53
C GLU A 26 25.15 -9.33 18.37
N ASN A 27 24.77 -10.01 17.29
CA ASN A 27 25.21 -11.36 16.95
C ASN A 27 26.51 -11.40 16.10
N GLY A 28 27.24 -10.27 16.00
CA GLY A 28 28.55 -10.22 15.33
C GLY A 28 28.50 -9.72 13.89
N GLY A 29 27.37 -9.24 13.43
CA GLY A 29 27.20 -8.66 12.10
C GLY A 29 27.12 -9.69 10.98
N ILE A 30 27.27 -9.24 9.75
CA ILE A 30 27.28 -10.09 8.54
C ILE A 30 28.73 -10.36 8.15
N LEU A 31 29.12 -11.63 8.08
CA LEU A 31 30.51 -12.05 7.80
C LEU A 31 31.53 -11.36 8.71
N GLY A 32 31.19 -11.15 9.99
CA GLY A 32 32.03 -10.51 10.99
C GLY A 32 32.14 -8.98 10.86
N LYS A 33 31.30 -8.36 10.05
CA LYS A 33 31.23 -6.90 9.88
C LYS A 33 29.90 -6.36 10.38
N GLN A 34 29.95 -5.23 11.08
CA GLN A 34 28.75 -4.52 11.50
C GLN A 34 28.00 -3.97 10.29
N VAL A 35 26.67 -4.03 10.34
CA VAL A 35 25.78 -3.39 9.35
C VAL A 35 25.61 -1.93 9.75
N GLU A 36 25.82 -1.03 8.81
CA GLU A 36 25.57 0.41 8.95
C GLU A 36 24.35 0.80 8.11
N ILE A 37 23.43 1.56 8.69
CA ILE A 37 22.23 2.06 8.01
C ILE A 37 22.46 3.49 7.54
N VAL A 38 22.25 3.73 6.24
CA VAL A 38 22.17 5.06 5.64
C VAL A 38 20.70 5.35 5.35
N SER A 39 20.03 6.04 6.29
CA SER A 39 18.61 6.35 6.18
C SER A 39 18.39 7.64 5.41
N LYS A 40 17.46 7.63 4.45
CA LYS A 40 17.03 8.79 3.66
C LYS A 40 15.50 8.86 3.64
N ASP A 41 14.98 10.06 3.47
CA ASP A 41 13.54 10.32 3.34
C ASP A 41 13.20 10.73 1.92
N ASN A 42 12.24 10.06 1.30
CA ASN A 42 11.70 10.44 -0.01
C ASN A 42 10.45 11.33 0.06
N LYS A 43 10.00 11.70 1.28
CA LYS A 43 8.90 12.64 1.54
C LYS A 43 7.56 12.23 0.93
N SER A 44 7.36 10.92 0.69
CA SER A 44 6.20 10.37 -0.05
C SER A 44 6.09 10.91 -1.50
N ASP A 45 7.22 11.25 -2.14
CA ASP A 45 7.28 11.76 -3.51
C ASP A 45 8.11 10.84 -4.40
N ASN A 46 7.55 10.45 -5.56
CA ASN A 46 8.19 9.52 -6.49
C ASN A 46 9.48 10.10 -7.12
N ASN A 47 9.53 11.40 -7.41
CA ASN A 47 10.72 12.03 -7.98
C ASN A 47 11.85 12.10 -6.93
N GLU A 48 11.49 12.41 -5.69
CA GLU A 48 12.44 12.38 -4.57
C GLU A 48 12.93 10.94 -4.33
N ALA A 49 12.08 9.92 -4.43
CA ALA A 49 12.48 8.51 -4.32
C ALA A 49 13.52 8.13 -5.37
N ALA A 50 13.34 8.54 -6.63
CA ALA A 50 14.34 8.34 -7.68
C ALA A 50 15.66 9.05 -7.36
N THR A 51 15.60 10.30 -6.87
CA THR A 51 16.77 11.09 -6.46
C THR A 51 17.51 10.44 -5.29
N VAL A 52 16.78 10.00 -4.28
CA VAL A 52 17.33 9.31 -3.11
C VAL A 52 18.01 8.01 -3.52
N ALA A 53 17.37 7.19 -4.38
CA ALA A 53 17.97 5.95 -4.89
C ALA A 53 19.26 6.20 -5.66
N ALA A 54 19.31 7.25 -6.49
CA ALA A 54 20.53 7.65 -7.18
C ALA A 54 21.64 8.04 -6.20
N ASN A 55 21.32 8.83 -5.16
CA ASN A 55 22.28 9.24 -4.14
C ASN A 55 22.82 8.07 -3.32
N LEU A 56 21.93 7.18 -2.86
CA LEU A 56 22.31 5.99 -2.09
C LEU A 56 23.30 5.10 -2.89
N THR A 57 23.04 4.91 -4.19
CA THR A 57 23.85 4.04 -5.03
C THR A 57 25.16 4.66 -5.48
N THR A 58 25.19 5.98 -5.75
CA THR A 58 26.38 6.63 -6.34
C THR A 58 27.26 7.34 -5.32
N ASN A 59 26.67 8.06 -4.37
CA ASN A 59 27.37 8.87 -3.38
C ASN A 59 27.63 8.07 -2.10
N ASP A 60 26.59 7.48 -1.54
CA ASP A 60 26.67 6.70 -0.29
C ASP A 60 27.22 5.30 -0.54
N LYS A 61 27.12 4.79 -1.78
CA LYS A 61 27.66 3.49 -2.24
C LYS A 61 27.16 2.31 -1.41
N VAL A 62 25.88 2.32 -1.09
CA VAL A 62 25.25 1.23 -0.34
C VAL A 62 25.29 -0.07 -1.13
N VAL A 63 25.33 -1.20 -0.45
CA VAL A 63 25.38 -2.54 -1.06
C VAL A 63 24.00 -3.14 -1.31
N ALA A 64 22.97 -2.61 -0.64
CA ALA A 64 21.57 -2.96 -0.81
C ALA A 64 20.68 -1.82 -0.34
N ILE A 65 19.44 -1.79 -0.79
CA ILE A 65 18.42 -0.84 -0.35
C ILE A 65 17.23 -1.62 0.19
N ILE A 66 16.73 -1.24 1.35
CA ILE A 66 15.46 -1.70 1.91
C ILE A 66 14.48 -0.54 1.85
N GLY A 67 13.33 -0.73 1.22
CA GLY A 67 12.39 0.32 0.85
C GLY A 67 12.49 0.67 -0.63
N PRO A 68 11.75 1.68 -1.10
CA PRO A 68 10.67 2.41 -0.45
C PRO A 68 9.45 1.56 -0.07
N ALA A 69 8.54 2.15 0.73
CA ALA A 69 7.32 1.49 1.16
C ALA A 69 6.27 1.41 0.05
N THR A 70 6.04 2.51 -0.67
CA THR A 70 4.97 2.57 -1.68
C THR A 70 5.39 2.03 -3.03
N SER A 71 4.40 1.54 -3.80
CA SER A 71 4.63 0.99 -5.14
C SER A 71 5.19 2.02 -6.11
N GLY A 72 4.62 3.22 -6.15
CA GLY A 72 5.07 4.31 -7.01
C GLY A 72 6.51 4.72 -6.73
N ALA A 73 6.86 4.95 -5.45
CA ALA A 73 8.23 5.31 -5.05
C ALA A 73 9.23 4.16 -5.35
N THR A 74 8.82 2.90 -5.14
CA THR A 74 9.64 1.74 -5.48
C THR A 74 9.93 1.69 -6.98
N LYS A 75 8.89 1.80 -7.82
CA LYS A 75 9.04 1.83 -9.29
C LYS A 75 9.93 2.98 -9.76
N ALA A 76 9.80 4.17 -9.14
CA ALA A 76 10.64 5.32 -9.45
C ALA A 76 12.12 5.10 -9.10
N ALA A 77 12.42 4.30 -8.08
CA ALA A 77 13.79 3.95 -7.69
C ALA A 77 14.46 2.92 -8.62
N LEU A 78 13.67 2.03 -9.27
CA LEU A 78 14.18 0.88 -10.05
C LEU A 78 15.21 1.22 -11.11
N PRO A 79 15.05 2.28 -11.94
CA PRO A 79 16.05 2.60 -12.97
C PRO A 79 17.45 2.85 -12.39
N ASN A 80 17.52 3.53 -11.24
CA ASN A 80 18.79 3.87 -10.59
C ASN A 80 19.46 2.65 -9.95
N VAL A 81 18.69 1.83 -9.24
CA VAL A 81 19.23 0.61 -8.59
C VAL A 81 19.65 -0.42 -9.65
N THR A 82 18.89 -0.58 -10.72
CA THR A 82 19.22 -1.49 -11.84
C THR A 82 20.49 -1.04 -12.53
N LYS A 83 20.63 0.26 -12.83
CA LYS A 83 21.85 0.81 -13.44
C LYS A 83 23.08 0.62 -12.54
N ALA A 84 22.91 0.77 -11.24
CA ALA A 84 23.98 0.60 -10.25
C ALA A 84 24.26 -0.87 -9.90
N GLN A 85 23.39 -1.80 -10.30
CA GLN A 85 23.42 -3.22 -9.90
C GLN A 85 23.35 -3.41 -8.38
N VAL A 86 22.57 -2.58 -7.70
CA VAL A 86 22.34 -2.65 -6.26
C VAL A 86 20.96 -3.26 -6.01
N PRO A 87 20.84 -4.36 -5.29
CA PRO A 87 19.54 -4.97 -5.00
C PRO A 87 18.69 -4.04 -4.12
N LEU A 88 17.40 -3.97 -4.46
CA LEU A 88 16.37 -3.27 -3.70
C LEU A 88 15.33 -4.28 -3.24
N VAL A 89 15.01 -4.26 -1.95
CA VAL A 89 13.91 -5.04 -1.36
C VAL A 89 12.88 -4.08 -0.81
N THR A 90 11.69 -4.06 -1.40
CA THR A 90 10.58 -3.30 -0.83
C THR A 90 9.84 -4.15 0.20
N PRO A 91 9.61 -3.63 1.41
CA PRO A 91 8.83 -4.34 2.43
C PRO A 91 7.34 -4.40 2.11
N SER A 92 6.79 -3.36 1.48
CA SER A 92 5.34 -3.20 1.27
C SER A 92 4.92 -2.70 -0.12
N GLY A 93 5.85 -2.54 -1.05
CA GLY A 93 5.50 -2.22 -2.46
C GLY A 93 4.87 -3.41 -3.17
N THR A 94 3.56 -3.40 -3.34
CA THR A 94 2.74 -4.55 -3.77
C THR A 94 2.47 -4.62 -5.27
N ASP A 95 2.66 -3.53 -6.05
CA ASP A 95 2.45 -3.51 -7.50
C ASP A 95 3.24 -4.65 -8.18
N ASP A 96 2.55 -5.46 -8.96
CA ASP A 96 3.12 -6.63 -9.64
C ASP A 96 4.31 -6.27 -10.53
N ALA A 97 4.29 -5.09 -11.18
CA ALA A 97 5.34 -4.62 -12.08
C ALA A 97 6.68 -4.27 -11.39
N ILE A 98 6.70 -4.22 -10.05
CA ILE A 98 7.95 -4.02 -9.30
C ILE A 98 8.95 -5.14 -9.56
N THR A 99 8.51 -6.38 -9.59
CA THR A 99 9.39 -7.55 -9.78
C THR A 99 9.29 -8.16 -11.18
N VAL A 100 8.11 -8.08 -11.80
CA VAL A 100 7.88 -8.58 -13.16
C VAL A 100 7.03 -7.57 -13.92
N ASN A 101 7.60 -6.91 -14.92
CA ASN A 101 6.89 -5.95 -15.77
C ASN A 101 6.63 -6.57 -17.15
N GLY A 102 5.38 -6.97 -17.40
CA GLY A 102 5.04 -7.83 -18.53
C GLY A 102 5.76 -9.17 -18.41
N ASP A 103 6.53 -9.54 -19.44
CA ASP A 103 7.32 -10.78 -19.45
C ASP A 103 8.76 -10.59 -18.90
N LYS A 104 9.11 -9.37 -18.44
CA LYS A 104 10.46 -9.03 -18.03
C LYS A 104 10.61 -9.04 -16.51
N VAL A 105 11.50 -9.90 -16.02
CA VAL A 105 11.92 -9.91 -14.61
C VAL A 105 12.81 -8.70 -14.34
N GLN A 106 12.57 -8.02 -13.22
CA GLN A 106 13.39 -6.91 -12.72
C GLN A 106 14.51 -7.49 -11.83
N GLU A 107 15.70 -7.67 -12.40
CA GLU A 107 16.81 -8.44 -11.81
C GLU A 107 17.27 -7.93 -10.43
N PHE A 108 17.11 -6.64 -10.15
CA PHE A 108 17.56 -6.00 -8.91
C PHE A 108 16.40 -5.57 -7.99
N ALA A 109 15.16 -5.99 -8.31
CA ALA A 109 13.98 -5.68 -7.53
C ALA A 109 13.41 -6.92 -6.84
N PHE A 110 13.25 -6.83 -5.54
CA PHE A 110 12.70 -7.88 -4.69
C PHE A 110 11.61 -7.31 -3.79
N ARG A 111 10.72 -8.17 -3.30
CA ARG A 111 9.72 -7.81 -2.29
C ARG A 111 9.66 -8.86 -1.19
N SER A 112 9.25 -8.45 0.00
CA SER A 112 8.92 -9.36 1.11
C SER A 112 7.41 -9.39 1.44
N CYS A 113 6.59 -8.71 0.64
CA CYS A 113 5.14 -8.66 0.77
C CYS A 113 4.44 -9.47 -0.34
N PHE A 114 3.10 -9.55 -0.29
CA PHE A 114 2.28 -10.11 -1.36
C PHE A 114 2.12 -9.12 -2.55
N GLN A 115 1.38 -9.53 -3.59
CA GLN A 115 1.15 -8.75 -4.81
C GLN A 115 -0.28 -8.21 -4.86
N ASP A 116 -0.48 -7.11 -5.60
CA ASP A 116 -1.81 -6.52 -5.81
C ASP A 116 -2.76 -7.44 -6.57
N SER A 117 -2.25 -8.24 -7.50
CA SER A 117 -3.04 -9.28 -8.17
C SER A 117 -3.63 -10.29 -7.18
N PHE A 118 -2.88 -10.66 -6.13
CA PHE A 118 -3.37 -11.52 -5.05
C PHE A 118 -4.39 -10.79 -4.17
N GLN A 119 -4.10 -9.55 -3.74
CA GLN A 119 -5.01 -8.76 -2.92
C GLN A 119 -6.35 -8.52 -3.61
N GLY A 120 -6.32 -8.04 -4.86
CA GLY A 120 -7.52 -7.79 -5.64
C GLY A 120 -8.38 -9.04 -5.81
N THR A 121 -7.75 -10.20 -6.05
CA THR A 121 -8.46 -11.49 -6.14
C THR A 121 -9.12 -11.87 -4.80
N ILE A 122 -8.41 -11.74 -3.68
CA ILE A 122 -8.96 -12.06 -2.35
C ILE A 122 -10.10 -11.12 -1.98
N LEU A 123 -9.95 -9.81 -2.23
CA LEU A 123 -10.99 -8.82 -1.95
C LEU A 123 -12.24 -9.05 -2.81
N ALA A 124 -12.07 -9.37 -4.08
CA ALA A 124 -13.17 -9.69 -4.98
C ALA A 124 -13.94 -10.93 -4.50
N LYS A 125 -13.23 -11.99 -4.10
CA LYS A 125 -13.85 -13.19 -3.51
C LYS A 125 -14.52 -12.89 -2.18
N TYR A 126 -13.87 -12.13 -1.30
CA TYR A 126 -14.45 -11.75 -0.02
C TYR A 126 -15.76 -10.96 -0.19
N ALA A 127 -15.79 -10.00 -1.11
CA ALA A 127 -17.00 -9.26 -1.44
C ALA A 127 -18.14 -10.18 -1.90
N ALA A 128 -17.85 -11.12 -2.80
CA ALA A 128 -18.86 -12.02 -3.33
C ALA A 128 -19.31 -13.09 -2.31
N ASP A 129 -18.36 -13.73 -1.63
CA ASP A 129 -18.62 -14.94 -0.84
C ASP A 129 -19.01 -14.62 0.62
N ASN A 130 -18.48 -13.55 1.19
CA ASN A 130 -18.66 -13.20 2.60
C ASN A 130 -19.64 -12.02 2.81
N LEU A 131 -19.69 -11.09 1.87
CA LEU A 131 -20.61 -9.95 1.92
C LEU A 131 -21.86 -10.15 1.03
N ASP A 132 -21.95 -11.27 0.29
CA ASP A 132 -23.01 -11.57 -0.70
C ASP A 132 -23.20 -10.42 -1.71
N ALA A 133 -22.16 -9.65 -1.97
CA ALA A 133 -22.18 -8.47 -2.83
C ALA A 133 -22.22 -8.92 -4.31
N LYS A 134 -23.21 -8.40 -5.04
CA LYS A 134 -23.40 -8.65 -6.48
C LYS A 134 -23.07 -7.44 -7.33
N LYS A 135 -23.12 -6.26 -6.73
CA LYS A 135 -22.86 -4.97 -7.37
C LYS A 135 -21.81 -4.22 -6.58
N ALA A 136 -20.69 -3.91 -7.20
CA ALA A 136 -19.63 -3.14 -6.59
C ALA A 136 -19.45 -1.78 -7.26
N ILE A 137 -19.05 -0.80 -6.47
CA ILE A 137 -18.52 0.48 -6.95
C ILE A 137 -17.05 0.54 -6.60
N ILE A 138 -16.23 1.05 -7.52
CA ILE A 138 -14.82 1.34 -7.27
C ILE A 138 -14.67 2.86 -7.19
N LEU A 139 -14.07 3.35 -6.10
CA LEU A 139 -13.64 4.72 -5.95
C LEU A 139 -12.13 4.73 -5.70
N GLY A 140 -11.32 4.85 -6.76
CA GLY A 140 -9.88 4.65 -6.74
C GLY A 140 -9.06 5.91 -6.93
N ASP A 141 -7.84 5.88 -6.38
CA ASP A 141 -6.84 6.92 -6.65
C ASP A 141 -6.23 6.73 -8.04
N ASN A 142 -6.56 7.60 -8.97
CA ASN A 142 -6.05 7.53 -10.35
C ASN A 142 -4.64 8.10 -10.53
N SER A 143 -4.04 8.64 -9.48
CA SER A 143 -2.65 9.12 -9.45
C SER A 143 -1.67 8.09 -8.89
N SER A 144 -2.18 6.97 -8.37
CA SER A 144 -1.39 5.93 -7.69
C SER A 144 -1.31 4.65 -8.53
N ASP A 145 -0.09 4.22 -8.89
CA ASP A 145 0.15 2.93 -9.54
C ASP A 145 -0.42 1.75 -8.73
N TYR A 146 -0.30 1.81 -7.40
CA TYR A 146 -0.86 0.85 -6.46
C TYR A 146 -2.39 0.75 -6.61
N ALA A 147 -3.09 1.86 -6.55
CA ALA A 147 -4.56 1.87 -6.63
C ALA A 147 -5.08 1.45 -8.01
N ILE A 148 -4.36 1.81 -9.07
CA ILE A 148 -4.67 1.38 -10.44
C ILE A 148 -4.52 -0.14 -10.57
N GLY A 149 -3.40 -0.70 -10.12
CA GLY A 149 -3.14 -2.15 -10.16
C GLY A 149 -4.18 -2.96 -9.37
N LEU A 150 -4.52 -2.49 -8.17
CA LEU A 150 -5.57 -3.09 -7.34
C LEU A 150 -6.95 -3.06 -7.99
N SER A 151 -7.32 -1.92 -8.60
CA SER A 151 -8.60 -1.79 -9.31
C SER A 151 -8.70 -2.80 -10.44
N GLU A 152 -7.66 -2.95 -11.24
CA GLU A 152 -7.60 -3.92 -12.34
C GLU A 152 -7.69 -5.37 -11.82
N ALA A 153 -6.95 -5.70 -10.77
CA ALA A 153 -6.96 -7.03 -10.18
C ALA A 153 -8.32 -7.39 -9.57
N PHE A 154 -8.97 -6.44 -8.88
CA PHE A 154 -10.32 -6.62 -8.36
C PHE A 154 -11.32 -6.83 -9.49
N LYS A 155 -11.34 -5.95 -10.50
CA LYS A 155 -12.22 -6.08 -11.69
C LYS A 155 -12.06 -7.40 -12.39
N GLY A 156 -10.82 -7.85 -12.58
CA GLY A 156 -10.52 -9.11 -13.25
C GLY A 156 -10.97 -10.37 -12.50
N SER A 157 -11.22 -10.27 -11.19
CA SER A 157 -11.55 -11.39 -10.31
C SER A 157 -12.95 -11.33 -9.71
N TYR A 158 -13.61 -10.17 -9.76
CA TYR A 158 -14.95 -10.02 -9.19
C TYR A 158 -16.02 -10.69 -10.05
N SER A 159 -16.83 -11.53 -9.41
CA SER A 159 -17.87 -12.31 -10.10
C SER A 159 -19.21 -11.56 -10.26
N GLY A 160 -19.36 -10.43 -9.57
CA GLY A 160 -20.53 -9.56 -9.70
C GLY A 160 -20.31 -8.44 -10.73
N ASP A 161 -21.22 -7.47 -10.74
CA ASP A 161 -21.17 -6.34 -11.65
C ASP A 161 -20.40 -5.15 -11.03
N ILE A 162 -19.51 -4.54 -11.76
CA ILE A 162 -18.98 -3.22 -11.43
C ILE A 162 -19.93 -2.18 -12.01
N VAL A 163 -20.80 -1.61 -11.17
CA VAL A 163 -21.86 -0.72 -11.62
C VAL A 163 -21.40 0.73 -11.79
N MET A 164 -20.27 1.10 -11.17
CA MET A 164 -19.69 2.42 -11.30
C MET A 164 -18.21 2.40 -10.98
N GLU A 165 -17.42 3.16 -11.72
CA GLU A 165 -16.03 3.48 -11.40
C GLU A 165 -15.87 5.00 -11.32
N GLU A 166 -15.37 5.47 -10.19
CA GLU A 166 -15.07 6.89 -9.94
C GLU A 166 -13.63 7.00 -9.41
N ASN A 167 -13.09 8.20 -9.53
CA ASN A 167 -11.70 8.44 -9.17
C ASN A 167 -11.58 9.66 -8.25
N PHE A 168 -10.50 9.64 -7.47
CA PHE A 168 -9.95 10.77 -6.77
C PHE A 168 -8.44 10.87 -7.08
N THR A 169 -7.79 11.88 -6.55
CA THR A 169 -6.34 12.11 -6.70
C THR A 169 -5.74 12.27 -5.32
N GLU A 170 -4.51 11.78 -5.13
CA GLU A 170 -3.75 11.97 -3.89
C GLU A 170 -3.81 13.43 -3.42
N GLY A 171 -4.11 13.63 -2.14
CA GLY A 171 -4.24 14.94 -1.51
C GLY A 171 -5.63 15.56 -1.57
N ASP A 172 -6.58 14.94 -2.27
CA ASP A 172 -7.98 15.37 -2.22
C ASP A 172 -8.54 15.26 -0.80
N LYS A 173 -9.40 16.21 -0.42
CA LYS A 173 -9.97 16.27 0.94
C LYS A 173 -11.49 16.34 0.96
N ASP A 174 -12.10 16.70 -0.15
CA ASP A 174 -13.53 16.82 -0.30
C ASP A 174 -14.04 15.82 -1.35
N PHE A 175 -14.81 14.86 -0.89
CA PHE A 175 -15.37 13.77 -1.70
C PHE A 175 -16.90 13.87 -1.82
N GLN A 176 -17.51 14.97 -1.34
CA GLN A 176 -18.98 15.13 -1.27
C GLN A 176 -19.65 14.95 -2.63
N ALA A 177 -19.06 15.50 -3.70
CA ALA A 177 -19.65 15.43 -5.03
C ALA A 177 -19.69 13.98 -5.56
N VAL A 178 -18.56 13.26 -5.48
CA VAL A 178 -18.46 11.86 -5.94
C VAL A 178 -19.29 10.94 -5.05
N LEU A 179 -19.25 11.13 -3.73
CA LEU A 179 -20.06 10.33 -2.79
C LEU A 179 -21.54 10.56 -2.94
N THR A 180 -21.98 11.78 -3.28
CA THR A 180 -23.39 12.04 -3.60
C THR A 180 -23.84 11.27 -4.86
N LYS A 181 -22.96 11.15 -5.86
CA LYS A 181 -23.23 10.33 -7.04
C LYS A 181 -23.33 8.85 -6.67
N ILE A 182 -22.39 8.35 -5.88
CA ILE A 182 -22.34 6.96 -5.39
C ILE A 182 -23.59 6.64 -4.58
N LYS A 183 -24.00 7.51 -3.65
CA LYS A 183 -25.20 7.33 -2.82
C LYS A 183 -26.48 7.06 -3.62
N ASN A 184 -26.58 7.66 -4.80
CA ASN A 184 -27.76 7.52 -5.67
C ASN A 184 -27.72 6.24 -6.55
N ALA A 185 -26.65 5.47 -6.50
CA ALA A 185 -26.53 4.22 -7.23
C ALA A 185 -27.04 3.04 -6.41
N ASP A 186 -27.41 1.98 -7.10
CA ASP A 186 -27.78 0.69 -6.48
C ASP A 186 -26.56 -0.22 -6.46
N PHE A 187 -25.97 -0.43 -5.27
CA PHE A 187 -24.76 -1.22 -5.06
C PHE A 187 -24.73 -1.87 -3.68
N ASP A 188 -23.91 -2.91 -3.54
CA ASP A 188 -23.80 -3.72 -2.33
C ASP A 188 -22.49 -3.46 -1.57
N VAL A 189 -21.42 -3.07 -2.27
CA VAL A 189 -20.07 -2.86 -1.67
C VAL A 189 -19.34 -1.72 -2.37
N LEU A 190 -18.63 -0.91 -1.58
CA LEU A 190 -17.74 0.15 -2.08
C LEU A 190 -16.28 -0.30 -1.91
N PHE A 191 -15.55 -0.46 -3.01
CA PHE A 191 -14.11 -0.73 -3.00
C PHE A 191 -13.33 0.57 -3.16
N ILE A 192 -12.43 0.84 -2.21
CA ILE A 192 -11.59 2.04 -2.20
C ILE A 192 -10.12 1.62 -2.26
N PRO A 193 -9.55 1.39 -3.45
CA PRO A 193 -8.11 1.21 -3.60
C PRO A 193 -7.41 2.56 -3.42
N GLY A 194 -6.63 2.65 -2.34
CA GLY A 194 -5.93 3.88 -1.94
C GLY A 194 -5.27 3.75 -0.58
N TYR A 195 -4.67 4.83 -0.13
CA TYR A 195 -3.95 4.88 1.14
C TYR A 195 -4.83 5.43 2.27
N TYR A 196 -4.37 5.22 3.52
CA TYR A 196 -5.12 5.52 4.74
C TYR A 196 -5.56 6.98 4.84
N THR A 197 -4.82 7.92 4.26
CA THR A 197 -5.07 9.36 4.36
C THR A 197 -6.40 9.74 3.71
N GLU A 198 -6.58 9.41 2.44
CA GLU A 198 -7.81 9.68 1.68
C GLU A 198 -8.91 8.70 2.08
N ALA A 199 -8.57 7.42 2.30
CA ALA A 199 -9.53 6.41 2.72
C ALA A 199 -10.28 6.80 4.00
N GLY A 200 -9.58 7.31 5.02
CA GLY A 200 -10.21 7.78 6.25
C GLY A 200 -11.20 8.92 6.02
N LEU A 201 -10.84 9.88 5.16
CA LEU A 201 -11.72 11.00 4.79
C LEU A 201 -12.95 10.54 3.98
N ILE A 202 -12.74 9.62 3.02
CA ILE A 202 -13.81 9.06 2.20
C ILE A 202 -14.79 8.28 3.08
N ILE A 203 -14.31 7.42 3.97
CA ILE A 203 -15.15 6.65 4.90
C ILE A 203 -15.99 7.60 5.74
N LYS A 204 -15.37 8.60 6.38
CA LYS A 204 -16.07 9.60 7.18
C LYS A 204 -17.19 10.27 6.39
N GLN A 205 -16.86 10.86 5.23
CA GLN A 205 -17.81 11.59 4.41
C GLN A 205 -18.91 10.69 3.82
N ALA A 206 -18.58 9.43 3.51
CA ALA A 206 -19.55 8.44 3.06
C ALA A 206 -20.61 8.17 4.14
N ARG A 207 -20.17 7.91 5.38
CA ARG A 207 -21.07 7.67 6.52
C ARG A 207 -21.91 8.92 6.87
N GLU A 208 -21.30 10.10 6.84
CA GLU A 208 -22.02 11.38 7.04
C GLU A 208 -23.13 11.59 5.97
N LEU A 209 -22.93 11.11 4.76
CA LEU A 209 -23.93 11.12 3.70
C LEU A 209 -24.97 10.00 3.83
N GLY A 210 -24.81 9.04 4.72
CA GLY A 210 -25.69 7.88 4.89
C GLY A 210 -25.45 6.80 3.84
N ILE A 211 -24.20 6.59 3.41
CA ILE A 211 -23.76 5.41 2.66
C ILE A 211 -23.38 4.37 3.73
N ASP A 212 -24.26 3.39 3.96
CA ASP A 212 -24.11 2.39 5.01
C ASP A 212 -23.57 1.04 4.48
N GLN A 213 -23.45 0.89 3.17
CA GLN A 213 -22.91 -0.32 2.55
C GLN A 213 -21.50 -0.63 3.07
N PRO A 214 -21.11 -1.93 3.11
CA PRO A 214 -19.76 -2.34 3.41
C PRO A 214 -18.72 -1.63 2.53
N ILE A 215 -17.61 -1.27 3.16
CA ILE A 215 -16.45 -0.69 2.48
C ILE A 215 -15.32 -1.69 2.56
N ILE A 216 -14.68 -1.95 1.43
CA ILE A 216 -13.49 -2.78 1.37
C ILE A 216 -12.30 -1.99 0.86
N GLY A 217 -11.14 -2.23 1.43
CA GLY A 217 -9.86 -1.63 1.07
C GLY A 217 -8.77 -2.70 0.97
N ALA A 218 -7.57 -2.27 0.69
CA ALA A 218 -6.41 -3.14 0.65
C ALA A 218 -5.44 -2.81 1.80
N ASP A 219 -4.23 -3.32 1.76
CA ASP A 219 -3.23 -3.14 2.83
C ASP A 219 -2.90 -1.67 3.13
N GLY A 220 -3.11 -0.78 2.17
CA GLY A 220 -3.00 0.67 2.35
C GLY A 220 -3.96 1.27 3.40
N PHE A 221 -4.93 0.50 3.92
CA PHE A 221 -5.77 0.90 5.07
C PHE A 221 -5.12 0.58 6.42
N GLY A 222 -4.05 -0.19 6.44
CA GLY A 222 -3.47 -0.82 7.62
C GLY A 222 -2.70 0.13 8.54
N ASP A 223 -3.24 1.31 8.83
CA ASP A 223 -2.69 2.24 9.83
C ASP A 223 -3.81 2.80 10.71
N GLU A 224 -3.51 3.01 12.01
CA GLU A 224 -4.49 3.56 12.97
C GLU A 224 -4.98 4.96 12.59
N LYS A 225 -4.19 5.72 11.83
CA LYS A 225 -4.58 7.05 11.33
C LYS A 225 -5.80 7.01 10.42
N MET A 226 -6.02 5.89 9.72
CA MET A 226 -7.25 5.71 8.95
C MET A 226 -8.46 5.78 9.88
N VAL A 227 -8.45 5.03 11.00
CA VAL A 227 -9.53 5.04 11.99
C VAL A 227 -9.64 6.38 12.71
N GLN A 228 -8.50 7.01 13.04
CA GLN A 228 -8.48 8.34 13.66
C GLN A 228 -9.11 9.40 12.77
N THR A 229 -8.87 9.33 11.45
CA THR A 229 -9.41 10.27 10.45
C THR A 229 -10.88 9.98 10.15
N ALA A 230 -11.24 8.72 10.00
CA ALA A 230 -12.62 8.30 9.74
C ALA A 230 -13.55 8.57 10.94
N GLY A 231 -13.05 8.42 12.17
CA GLY A 231 -13.82 8.32 13.39
C GLY A 231 -14.20 6.85 13.67
N ALA A 232 -14.03 6.41 14.91
CA ALA A 232 -14.28 5.01 15.30
C ALA A 232 -15.73 4.56 15.04
N GLU A 233 -16.68 5.47 15.13
CA GLU A 233 -18.10 5.25 14.85
C GLU A 233 -18.39 4.97 13.36
N ASN A 234 -17.50 5.38 12.45
CA ASN A 234 -17.68 5.29 11.00
C ASN A 234 -17.02 4.06 10.35
N VAL A 235 -16.25 3.30 11.13
CA VAL A 235 -15.50 2.14 10.59
C VAL A 235 -16.21 0.80 10.78
N SER A 236 -17.50 0.81 11.13
CA SER A 236 -18.32 -0.39 11.07
C SER A 236 -18.42 -0.88 9.63
N ASP A 237 -18.34 -2.22 9.44
CA ASP A 237 -18.37 -2.86 8.11
C ASP A 237 -17.33 -2.31 7.13
N VAL A 238 -16.13 -1.99 7.65
CA VAL A 238 -14.94 -1.69 6.88
C VAL A 238 -13.97 -2.86 7.00
N TYR A 239 -13.58 -3.43 5.86
CA TYR A 239 -12.72 -4.61 5.76
C TYR A 239 -11.52 -4.31 4.87
N TYR A 240 -10.37 -4.89 5.17
CA TYR A 240 -9.18 -4.72 4.34
C TYR A 240 -8.22 -5.91 4.46
N THR A 241 -7.39 -6.10 3.44
CA THR A 241 -6.27 -7.05 3.50
C THR A 241 -5.14 -6.46 4.34
N GLY A 242 -4.40 -7.31 5.02
CA GLY A 242 -3.26 -6.87 5.83
C GLY A 242 -2.16 -7.92 5.86
N HIS A 243 -0.93 -7.49 6.09
CA HIS A 243 0.24 -8.36 6.21
C HIS A 243 0.33 -9.05 7.57
N PHE A 244 -0.34 -8.48 8.55
CA PHE A 244 -0.26 -8.91 9.95
C PHE A 244 -1.59 -8.75 10.66
N SER A 245 -1.85 -9.66 11.60
CA SER A 245 -2.95 -9.55 12.55
C SER A 245 -2.53 -10.11 13.90
N THR A 246 -2.77 -9.36 14.97
CA THR A 246 -2.59 -9.84 16.35
C THR A 246 -3.45 -11.06 16.69
N LYS A 247 -4.54 -11.28 15.92
CA LYS A 247 -5.42 -12.45 16.09
C LYS A 247 -4.93 -13.70 15.35
N ALA A 248 -3.94 -13.54 14.48
CA ALA A 248 -3.34 -14.62 13.69
C ALA A 248 -1.82 -14.36 13.55
N PRO A 249 -1.05 -14.43 14.67
CA PRO A 249 0.39 -14.20 14.64
C PRO A 249 1.07 -15.27 13.80
N ALA A 250 2.08 -14.89 13.01
CA ALA A 250 2.80 -15.81 12.14
C ALA A 250 3.70 -16.78 12.91
N ASN A 251 4.13 -16.42 14.11
CA ASN A 251 4.97 -17.22 15.01
C ASN A 251 5.00 -16.61 16.41
N ASP A 252 5.58 -17.36 17.38
CA ASP A 252 5.65 -17.01 18.80
C ASP A 252 6.47 -15.74 19.13
N LYS A 253 7.19 -15.15 18.15
CA LYS A 253 7.92 -13.89 18.33
C LYS A 253 7.07 -12.66 18.01
N VAL A 254 5.86 -12.87 17.54
CA VAL A 254 4.96 -11.82 17.04
C VAL A 254 3.84 -11.53 18.05
N ASP A 255 3.92 -12.08 19.26
CA ASP A 255 2.99 -11.82 20.38
C ASP A 255 3.34 -10.53 21.16
#